data_aa2ef2d478e596bc9663cf9a056deaac
#
_entry.id   aa2ef2d478e596bc9663cf9a056deaac
#
_cell.length_a   1.000
_cell.length_b   1.000
_cell.length_c   1.000
_cell.angle_alpha   90.00
_cell.angle_beta   90.00
_cell.angle_gamma   90.00
#
_symmetry.space_group_name_H-M   'P 1'
#
loop_
_entity.id
_entity.type
_entity.pdbx_description
1 polymer ?
#
loop_
_entity_poly.entity_id
_entity_poly.type
_entity_poly.pdbx_seq_one_letter_code
_entity_poly.pdbx_strand_id
1 'polypeptide(L)'
;MRKFLVTLLMIIACFVLQTAFFRYFAFGGTVPNCLMIITCSSGIMRGEKHGLLAGFITGILVDIFFGDFIGIYAILYMYAGFFAGLFHKIFFPENIILPLTIIIVGDFIYQFLCYVLFFLLRAKFQIGHYMTHQIIPEVVYTAIIALFLYPIILKINTKLDDIIQRSATKFV
;
A
#
# COMPACT_ATOMS: atom_id res chain seq x y z
N MET A 1 1.06 13.63 -16.22
CA MET A 1 1.28 14.51 -15.07
C MET A 1 0.12 14.47 -14.06
N ARG A 2 -1.14 14.69 -14.46
CA ARG A 2 -2.30 14.70 -13.52
C ARG A 2 -2.46 13.40 -12.73
N LYS A 3 -2.31 12.22 -13.38
CA LYS A 3 -2.41 10.91 -12.67
C LYS A 3 -1.35 10.74 -11.59
N PHE A 4 -0.13 11.17 -11.84
CA PHE A 4 0.97 11.10 -10.88
C PHE A 4 0.72 12.01 -9.67
N LEU A 5 0.29 13.25 -9.92
CA LEU A 5 -0.03 14.22 -8.86
C LEU A 5 -1.14 13.72 -7.93
N VAL A 6 -2.21 13.14 -8.49
CA VAL A 6 -3.30 12.57 -7.69
C VAL A 6 -2.83 11.38 -6.87
N THR A 7 -1.99 10.49 -7.44
CA THR A 7 -1.42 9.36 -6.67
C THR A 7 -0.54 9.86 -5.54
N LEU A 8 0.30 10.86 -5.78
CA LEU A 8 1.15 11.47 -4.75
C LEU A 8 0.31 12.08 -3.62
N LEU A 9 -0.74 12.80 -3.95
CA LEU A 9 -1.64 13.41 -2.97
C LEU A 9 -2.37 12.33 -2.15
N MET A 10 -2.80 11.24 -2.78
CA MET A 10 -3.39 10.10 -2.08
C MET A 10 -2.38 9.40 -1.16
N ILE A 11 -1.12 9.26 -1.55
CA ILE A 11 -0.06 8.69 -0.70
C ILE A 11 0.13 9.56 0.55
N ILE A 12 0.22 10.88 0.38
CA ILE A 12 0.35 11.81 1.51
C ILE A 12 -0.87 11.75 2.42
N ALA A 13 -2.08 11.70 1.86
CA ALA A 13 -3.31 11.58 2.63
C ALA A 13 -3.35 10.26 3.43
N CYS A 14 -2.99 9.12 2.82
CA CYS A 14 -2.89 7.84 3.51
C CYS A 14 -1.81 7.86 4.60
N PHE A 15 -0.68 8.51 4.36
CA PHE A 15 0.39 8.65 5.34
C PHE A 15 -0.09 9.43 6.58
N VAL A 16 -0.74 10.59 6.37
CA VAL A 16 -1.31 11.38 7.46
C VAL A 16 -2.40 10.61 8.19
N LEU A 17 -3.27 9.92 7.46
CA LEU A 17 -4.33 9.09 8.04
C LEU A 17 -3.75 7.99 8.93
N GLN A 18 -2.72 7.29 8.46
CA GLN A 18 -2.04 6.23 9.21
C GLN A 18 -1.34 6.77 10.46
N THR A 19 -0.61 7.87 10.34
CA THR A 19 0.24 8.38 11.42
C THR A 19 -0.51 9.24 12.44
N ALA A 20 -1.51 10.02 12.00
CA ALA A 20 -2.27 10.90 12.87
C ALA A 20 -3.55 10.24 13.40
N PHE A 21 -4.38 9.67 12.52
CA PHE A 21 -5.70 9.17 12.89
C PHE A 21 -5.64 7.77 13.50
N PHE A 22 -5.06 6.80 12.81
CA PHE A 22 -5.05 5.40 13.27
C PHE A 22 -4.15 5.16 14.48
N ARG A 23 -3.23 6.06 14.79
CA ARG A 23 -2.45 5.99 16.02
C ARG A 23 -3.32 6.12 17.27
N TYR A 24 -4.42 6.87 17.21
CA TYR A 24 -5.39 6.96 18.32
C TYR A 24 -6.29 5.73 18.42
N PHE A 25 -6.48 5.00 17.34
CA PHE A 25 -7.31 3.80 17.25
C PHE A 25 -6.47 2.53 17.10
N ALA A 26 -5.26 2.51 17.68
CA ALA A 26 -4.38 1.34 17.62
C ALA A 26 -5.04 0.14 18.34
N PHE A 27 -5.36 -0.91 17.60
CA PHE A 27 -5.88 -2.17 18.14
C PHE A 27 -4.71 -3.06 18.57
N GLY A 28 -4.61 -3.36 19.86
CA GLY A 28 -3.49 -4.17 20.39
C GLY A 28 -2.10 -3.55 20.19
N GLY A 29 -2.01 -2.22 19.99
CA GLY A 29 -0.75 -1.51 19.73
C GLY A 29 -0.34 -1.50 18.25
N THR A 30 -1.12 -2.10 17.35
CA THR A 30 -0.86 -2.10 15.92
C THR A 30 -1.75 -1.11 15.17
N VAL A 31 -1.24 -0.55 14.07
CA VAL A 31 -1.93 0.37 13.15
C VAL A 31 -2.08 -0.27 11.78
N PRO A 32 -3.18 0.00 11.03
CA PRO A 32 -3.34 -0.57 9.70
C PRO A 32 -2.35 0.06 8.72
N ASN A 33 -1.87 -0.74 7.78
CA ASN A 33 -0.93 -0.29 6.75
C ASN A 33 -1.64 0.35 5.56
N CYS A 34 -2.14 1.59 5.74
CA CYS A 34 -2.82 2.32 4.67
C CYS A 34 -1.91 2.58 3.46
N LEU A 35 -0.61 2.67 3.69
CA LEU A 35 0.38 2.87 2.65
C LEU A 35 0.53 1.64 1.75
N MET A 36 0.41 0.42 2.30
CA MET A 36 0.37 -0.80 1.51
C MET A 36 -0.90 -0.85 0.64
N ILE A 37 -2.05 -0.44 1.20
CA ILE A 37 -3.31 -0.40 0.46
C ILE A 37 -3.20 0.49 -0.78
N ILE A 38 -2.69 1.73 -0.64
CA ILE A 38 -2.57 2.65 -1.78
C ILE A 38 -1.50 2.19 -2.79
N THR A 39 -0.40 1.61 -2.33
CA THR A 39 0.68 1.10 -3.19
C THR A 39 0.19 -0.06 -4.06
N CYS A 40 -0.41 -1.09 -3.46
CA CYS A 40 -0.96 -2.23 -4.19
C CYS A 40 -2.11 -1.80 -5.12
N SER A 41 -3.02 -0.94 -4.65
CA SER A 41 -4.13 -0.41 -5.45
C SER A 41 -3.62 0.35 -6.69
N SER A 42 -2.59 1.17 -6.52
CA SER A 42 -1.97 1.90 -7.65
C SER A 42 -1.35 0.96 -8.67
N GLY A 43 -0.71 -0.12 -8.22
CA GLY A 43 -0.15 -1.16 -9.09
C GLY A 43 -1.25 -1.89 -9.87
N ILE A 44 -2.26 -2.42 -9.17
CA ILE A 44 -3.37 -3.16 -9.77
C ILE A 44 -4.14 -2.32 -10.80
N MET A 45 -4.45 -1.07 -10.47
CA MET A 45 -5.25 -0.19 -11.33
C MET A 45 -4.48 0.37 -12.52
N ARG A 46 -3.17 0.59 -12.41
CA ARG A 46 -2.37 1.33 -13.41
C ARG A 46 -1.16 0.58 -13.97
N GLY A 47 -0.95 -0.64 -13.52
CA GLY A 47 0.13 -1.52 -13.97
C GLY A 47 1.43 -1.36 -13.18
N GLU A 48 2.38 -2.24 -13.53
CA GLU A 48 3.64 -2.47 -12.81
C GLU A 48 4.49 -1.21 -12.62
N LYS A 49 4.63 -0.38 -13.67
CA LYS A 49 5.46 0.84 -13.62
C LYS A 49 4.91 1.88 -12.64
N HIS A 50 3.59 2.04 -12.60
CA HIS A 50 2.94 2.96 -11.66
C HIS A 50 2.97 2.41 -10.23
N GLY A 51 2.78 1.10 -10.06
CA GLY A 51 2.92 0.43 -8.77
C GLY A 51 4.32 0.57 -8.20
N LEU A 52 5.35 0.34 -9.04
CA LEU A 52 6.75 0.51 -8.67
C LEU A 52 7.05 1.95 -8.21
N LEU A 53 6.62 2.96 -8.97
CA LEU A 53 6.83 4.37 -8.62
C LEU A 53 6.06 4.76 -7.35
N ALA A 54 4.80 4.34 -7.23
CA ALA A 54 4.01 4.60 -6.04
C ALA A 54 4.65 3.96 -4.80
N GLY A 55 5.10 2.70 -4.91
CA GLY A 55 5.79 1.98 -3.85
C GLY A 55 7.11 2.66 -3.45
N PHE A 56 7.90 3.09 -4.42
CA PHE A 56 9.15 3.82 -4.15
C PHE A 56 8.91 5.11 -3.36
N ILE A 57 7.94 5.93 -3.78
CA ILE A 57 7.60 7.18 -3.09
C ILE A 57 7.07 6.90 -1.69
N THR A 58 6.18 5.92 -1.57
CA THR A 58 5.62 5.49 -0.28
C THR A 58 6.70 5.00 0.66
N GLY A 59 7.59 4.14 0.17
CA GLY A 59 8.68 3.59 0.98
C GLY A 59 9.72 4.63 1.40
N ILE A 60 10.06 5.60 0.53
CA ILE A 60 10.92 6.73 0.92
C ILE A 60 10.26 7.55 2.05
N LEU A 61 8.95 7.80 1.99
CA LEU A 61 8.27 8.49 3.08
C LEU A 61 8.41 7.71 4.40
N VAL A 62 8.24 6.39 4.36
CA VAL A 62 8.42 5.54 5.55
C VAL A 62 9.86 5.56 6.04
N ASP A 63 10.85 5.47 5.12
CA ASP A 63 12.27 5.53 5.47
C ASP A 63 12.64 6.84 6.16
N ILE A 64 12.15 7.98 5.67
CA ILE A 64 12.46 9.31 6.23
C ILE A 64 11.88 9.48 7.64
N PHE A 65 10.65 9.00 7.87
CA PHE A 65 9.94 9.25 9.13
C PHE A 65 10.10 8.15 10.18
N PHE A 66 10.35 6.91 9.75
CA PHE A 66 10.36 5.74 10.64
C PHE A 66 11.57 4.81 10.45
N GLY A 67 12.37 5.02 9.40
CA GLY A 67 13.50 4.14 9.08
C GLY A 67 14.76 4.47 9.86
N ASP A 68 15.45 3.43 10.40
CA ASP A 68 16.83 3.55 10.90
C ASP A 68 17.82 3.69 9.73
N PHE A 69 17.48 3.14 8.56
CA PHE A 69 18.29 3.15 7.34
C PHE A 69 17.43 3.55 6.15
N ILE A 70 17.90 4.52 5.36
CA ILE A 70 17.21 4.98 4.16
C ILE A 70 17.34 3.93 3.05
N GLY A 71 16.21 3.53 2.46
CA GLY A 71 16.16 2.66 1.28
C GLY A 71 15.56 1.28 1.53
N ILE A 72 15.52 0.78 2.75
CA ILE A 72 15.00 -0.56 3.06
C ILE A 72 13.50 -0.62 2.80
N TYR A 73 12.72 0.28 3.39
CA TYR A 73 11.28 0.35 3.17
C TYR A 73 10.95 0.78 1.73
N ALA A 74 11.76 1.65 1.12
CA ALA A 74 11.60 2.03 -0.29
C ALA A 74 11.66 0.81 -1.21
N ILE A 75 12.63 -0.08 -1.01
CA ILE A 75 12.76 -1.31 -1.80
C ILE A 75 11.56 -2.24 -1.57
N LEU A 76 11.16 -2.47 -0.31
CA LEU A 76 10.06 -3.38 0.03
C LEU A 76 8.73 -2.91 -0.57
N TYR A 77 8.38 -1.64 -0.41
CA TYR A 77 7.16 -1.06 -1.00
C TYR A 77 7.22 -1.02 -2.53
N MET A 78 8.39 -0.75 -3.11
CA MET A 78 8.61 -0.76 -4.55
C MET A 78 8.31 -2.13 -5.16
N TYR A 79 8.84 -3.20 -4.55
CA TYR A 79 8.55 -4.57 -5.00
C TYR A 79 7.09 -4.95 -4.76
N ALA A 80 6.50 -4.60 -3.63
CA ALA A 80 5.08 -4.85 -3.38
C ALA A 80 4.19 -4.20 -4.45
N GLY A 81 4.45 -2.94 -4.80
CA GLY A 81 3.74 -2.22 -5.86
C GLY A 81 3.96 -2.83 -7.25
N PHE A 82 5.19 -3.26 -7.54
CA PHE A 82 5.53 -3.92 -8.80
C PHE A 82 4.77 -5.25 -8.95
N PHE A 83 4.85 -6.13 -7.95
CA PHE A 83 4.16 -7.43 -7.98
C PHE A 83 2.64 -7.26 -8.04
N ALA A 84 2.07 -6.32 -7.28
CA ALA A 84 0.66 -5.99 -7.40
C ALA A 84 0.29 -5.53 -8.82
N GLY A 85 1.18 -4.79 -9.48
CA GLY A 85 1.01 -4.31 -10.85
C GLY A 85 1.00 -5.39 -11.93
N LEU A 86 1.62 -6.55 -11.70
CA LEU A 86 1.56 -7.69 -12.62
C LEU A 86 0.13 -8.22 -12.80
N PHE A 87 -0.69 -8.07 -11.78
CA PHE A 87 -2.11 -8.47 -11.81
C PHE A 87 -3.02 -7.46 -12.52
N HIS A 88 -2.49 -6.35 -13.01
CA HIS A 88 -3.24 -5.34 -13.74
C HIS A 88 -4.04 -5.90 -14.93
N LYS A 89 -3.50 -6.89 -15.64
CA LYS A 89 -4.13 -7.49 -16.83
C LYS A 89 -5.39 -8.30 -16.51
N ILE A 90 -5.51 -8.83 -15.30
CA ILE A 90 -6.65 -9.63 -14.83
C ILE A 90 -7.54 -8.85 -13.86
N PHE A 91 -7.29 -7.54 -13.76
CA PHE A 91 -8.05 -6.66 -12.90
C PHE A 91 -9.37 -6.26 -13.59
N PHE A 92 -10.48 -6.53 -12.92
CA PHE A 92 -11.82 -6.04 -13.27
C PHE A 92 -12.33 -5.13 -12.17
N PRO A 93 -12.78 -3.89 -12.48
CA PRO A 93 -13.24 -2.93 -11.47
C PRO A 93 -14.41 -3.42 -10.60
N GLU A 94 -15.19 -4.38 -11.11
CA GLU A 94 -16.33 -4.97 -10.41
C GLU A 94 -15.92 -6.00 -9.37
N ASN A 95 -14.71 -6.56 -9.47
CA ASN A 95 -14.22 -7.60 -8.58
C ASN A 95 -13.34 -7.00 -7.49
N ILE A 96 -13.89 -6.87 -6.26
CA ILE A 96 -13.17 -6.34 -5.09
C ILE A 96 -12.30 -7.42 -4.42
N ILE A 97 -12.63 -8.70 -4.61
CA ILE A 97 -11.95 -9.82 -3.92
C ILE A 97 -10.49 -9.91 -4.34
N LEU A 98 -10.21 -9.83 -5.64
CA LEU A 98 -8.85 -9.95 -6.16
C LEU A 98 -7.91 -8.85 -5.62
N PRO A 99 -8.25 -7.55 -5.66
CA PRO A 99 -7.41 -6.51 -5.05
C PRO A 99 -7.21 -6.68 -3.55
N LEU A 100 -8.26 -7.04 -2.81
CA LEU A 100 -8.17 -7.27 -1.38
C LEU A 100 -7.21 -8.42 -1.05
N THR A 101 -7.30 -9.52 -1.79
CA THR A 101 -6.39 -10.67 -1.61
C THR A 101 -4.94 -10.25 -1.85
N ILE A 102 -4.66 -9.48 -2.91
CA ILE A 102 -3.31 -8.99 -3.22
C ILE A 102 -2.79 -8.05 -2.14
N ILE A 103 -3.64 -7.16 -1.60
CA ILE A 103 -3.28 -6.26 -0.51
C ILE A 103 -2.92 -7.06 0.75
N ILE A 104 -3.76 -8.03 1.14
CA ILE A 104 -3.55 -8.85 2.35
C ILE A 104 -2.28 -9.68 2.23
N VAL A 105 -2.09 -10.37 1.09
CA VAL A 105 -0.88 -11.17 0.84
C VAL A 105 0.36 -10.29 0.77
N GLY A 106 0.26 -9.14 0.10
CA GLY A 106 1.35 -8.17 -0.01
C GLY A 106 1.76 -7.62 1.36
N ASP A 107 0.79 -7.25 2.21
CA ASP A 107 1.05 -6.77 3.56
C ASP A 107 1.67 -7.85 4.45
N PHE A 108 1.18 -9.09 4.37
CA PHE A 108 1.75 -10.21 5.09
C PHE A 108 3.22 -10.47 4.69
N ILE A 109 3.51 -10.51 3.38
CA ILE A 109 4.88 -10.70 2.87
C ILE A 109 5.78 -9.53 3.31
N TYR A 110 5.30 -8.30 3.23
CA TYR A 110 6.02 -7.12 3.65
C TYR A 110 6.40 -7.19 5.14
N GLN A 111 5.44 -7.50 6.01
CA GLN A 111 5.68 -7.66 7.45
C GLN A 111 6.66 -8.79 7.76
N PHE A 112 6.54 -9.92 7.06
CA PHE A 112 7.47 -11.02 7.19
C PHE A 112 8.89 -10.64 6.76
N LEU A 113 9.05 -9.93 5.65
CA LEU A 113 10.35 -9.43 5.19
C LEU A 113 10.94 -8.41 6.17
N CYS A 114 10.13 -7.52 6.72
CA CYS A 114 10.56 -6.61 7.78
C CYS A 114 11.07 -7.38 9.01
N TYR A 115 10.34 -8.42 9.44
CA TYR A 115 10.81 -9.28 10.53
C TYR A 115 12.17 -9.92 10.21
N VAL A 116 12.33 -10.50 9.04
CA VAL A 116 13.59 -11.13 8.60
C VAL A 116 14.75 -10.11 8.63
N LEU A 117 14.54 -8.92 8.07
CA LEU A 117 15.59 -7.91 7.94
C LEU A 117 15.97 -7.27 9.29
N PHE A 118 15.00 -6.99 10.15
CA PHE A 118 15.28 -6.23 11.37
C PHE A 118 15.50 -7.08 12.63
N PHE A 119 14.92 -8.28 12.70
CA PHE A 119 14.96 -9.13 13.89
C PHE A 119 15.78 -10.40 13.69
N LEU A 120 15.58 -11.13 12.59
CA LEU A 120 16.29 -12.38 12.35
C LEU A 120 17.79 -12.14 12.17
N LEU A 121 18.18 -11.11 11.41
CA LEU A 121 19.60 -10.75 11.22
C LEU A 121 20.28 -10.25 12.50
N ARG A 122 19.48 -9.78 13.48
CA ARG A 122 19.98 -9.39 14.83
C ARG A 122 19.91 -10.52 15.85
N ALA A 123 19.75 -11.79 15.43
CA ALA A 123 19.68 -12.99 16.26
C ALA A 123 18.57 -12.97 17.34
N LYS A 124 17.46 -12.27 17.11
CA LYS A 124 16.29 -12.28 17.99
C LYS A 124 15.25 -13.28 17.47
N PHE A 125 15.32 -14.52 17.95
CA PHE A 125 14.49 -15.65 17.49
C PHE A 125 13.14 -15.76 18.22
N GLN A 126 12.32 -14.70 18.25
CA GLN A 126 10.98 -14.74 18.86
C GLN A 126 9.87 -14.70 17.80
N ILE A 127 9.98 -15.55 16.77
CA ILE A 127 9.05 -15.58 15.62
C ILE A 127 7.60 -15.74 16.07
N GLY A 128 7.33 -16.70 16.99
CA GLY A 128 5.96 -16.99 17.43
C GLY A 128 5.27 -15.79 18.10
N HIS A 129 5.99 -15.10 18.97
CA HIS A 129 5.46 -13.93 19.65
C HIS A 129 5.22 -12.76 18.67
N TYR A 130 6.17 -12.51 17.78
CA TYR A 130 6.05 -11.44 16.78
C TYR A 130 4.94 -11.70 15.78
N MET A 131 4.79 -12.94 15.33
CA MET A 131 3.73 -13.35 14.40
C MET A 131 2.35 -13.11 15.00
N THR A 132 2.11 -13.56 16.24
CA THR A 132 0.79 -13.49 16.86
C THR A 132 0.42 -12.10 17.39
N HIS A 133 1.41 -11.31 17.82
CA HIS A 133 1.14 -10.01 18.46
C HIS A 133 1.35 -8.80 17.53
N GLN A 134 2.04 -8.99 16.40
CA GLN A 134 2.28 -7.89 15.46
C GLN A 134 1.79 -8.19 14.06
N ILE A 135 2.28 -9.24 13.40
CA ILE A 135 1.94 -9.50 11.99
C ILE A 135 0.44 -9.78 11.81
N ILE A 136 -0.10 -10.75 12.54
CA ILE A 136 -1.51 -11.15 12.36
C ILE A 136 -2.48 -10.02 12.69
N PRO A 137 -2.38 -9.30 13.84
CA PRO A 137 -3.29 -8.19 14.14
C PRO A 137 -3.19 -7.07 13.11
N GLU A 138 -1.99 -6.72 12.64
CA GLU A 138 -1.80 -5.67 11.64
C GLU A 138 -2.42 -6.04 10.30
N VAL A 139 -2.18 -7.25 9.79
CA VAL A 139 -2.75 -7.74 8.53
C VAL A 139 -4.28 -7.79 8.60
N VAL A 140 -4.85 -8.28 9.70
CA VAL A 140 -6.32 -8.28 9.90
C VAL A 140 -6.87 -6.86 9.92
N TYR A 141 -6.21 -5.94 10.63
CA TYR A 141 -6.64 -4.55 10.68
C TYR A 141 -6.51 -3.88 9.30
N THR A 142 -5.40 -4.11 8.60
CA THR A 142 -5.20 -3.64 7.22
C THR A 142 -6.30 -4.19 6.29
N ALA A 143 -6.70 -5.46 6.42
CA ALA A 143 -7.76 -6.06 5.63
C ALA A 143 -9.11 -5.38 5.86
N ILE A 144 -9.47 -5.09 7.12
CA ILE A 144 -10.71 -4.38 7.47
C ILE A 144 -10.69 -2.97 6.87
N ILE A 145 -9.62 -2.23 7.03
CA ILE A 145 -9.50 -0.88 6.49
C ILE A 145 -9.46 -0.88 4.95
N ALA A 146 -8.85 -1.89 4.33
CA ALA A 146 -8.82 -2.05 2.88
C ALA A 146 -10.23 -2.18 2.28
N LEU A 147 -11.17 -2.85 2.97
CA LEU A 147 -12.57 -2.94 2.54
C LEU A 147 -13.23 -1.57 2.35
N PHE A 148 -12.85 -0.58 3.16
CA PHE A 148 -13.39 0.78 3.07
C PHE A 148 -12.53 1.69 2.19
N LEU A 149 -11.22 1.60 2.32
CA LEU A 149 -10.30 2.50 1.64
C LEU A 149 -10.14 2.18 0.15
N TYR A 150 -10.13 0.89 -0.21
CA TYR A 150 -10.00 0.47 -1.61
C TYR A 150 -11.12 1.00 -2.54
N PRO A 151 -12.42 0.91 -2.19
CA PRO A 151 -13.49 1.48 -3.01
C PRO A 151 -13.37 3.00 -3.19
N ILE A 152 -12.86 3.71 -2.17
CA ILE A 152 -12.63 5.15 -2.26
C ILE A 152 -11.53 5.45 -3.27
N ILE A 153 -10.40 4.72 -3.17
CA ILE A 153 -9.28 4.83 -4.11
C ILE A 153 -9.74 4.51 -5.54
N LEU A 154 -10.55 3.45 -5.71
CA LEU A 154 -11.10 3.06 -7.00
C LEU A 154 -11.96 4.16 -7.61
N LYS A 155 -12.90 4.73 -6.85
CA LYS A 155 -13.75 5.83 -7.30
C LYS A 155 -12.95 7.07 -7.71
N ILE A 156 -11.91 7.42 -6.97
CA ILE A 156 -11.03 8.56 -7.30
C ILE A 156 -10.30 8.29 -8.62
N ASN A 157 -9.76 7.08 -8.79
CA ASN A 157 -9.04 6.70 -10.00
C ASN A 157 -9.96 6.67 -11.24
N THR A 158 -11.16 6.09 -11.13
CA THR A 158 -12.13 6.04 -12.23
C THR A 158 -12.58 7.44 -12.63
N LYS A 159 -12.93 8.31 -11.68
CA LYS A 159 -13.26 9.71 -11.98
C LYS A 159 -12.14 10.46 -12.67
N LEU A 160 -10.90 10.19 -12.27
CA LEU A 160 -9.73 10.81 -12.89
C LEU A 160 -9.56 10.38 -14.34
N ASP A 161 -9.77 9.09 -14.63
CA ASP A 161 -9.68 8.55 -15.97
C ASP A 161 -10.80 9.12 -16.88
N ASP A 162 -12.03 9.25 -16.37
CA ASP A 162 -13.15 9.90 -17.07
C ASP A 162 -12.86 11.37 -17.42
N ILE A 163 -12.29 12.14 -16.47
CA ILE A 163 -11.92 13.54 -16.69
C ILE A 163 -10.84 13.67 -17.77
N ILE A 164 -9.86 12.77 -17.78
CA ILE A 164 -8.78 12.78 -18.77
C ILE A 164 -9.33 12.42 -20.16
N GLN A 165 -10.19 11.41 -20.25
CA GLN A 165 -10.83 11.03 -21.52
C GLN A 165 -11.69 12.15 -22.10
N ARG A 166 -12.54 12.78 -21.27
CA ARG A 166 -13.36 13.94 -21.69
C ARG A 166 -12.51 15.14 -22.12
N SER A 167 -11.34 15.33 -21.54
CA SER A 167 -10.43 16.39 -21.96
C SER A 167 -9.78 16.07 -23.31
N ALA A 168 -9.47 14.81 -23.58
CA ALA A 168 -8.89 14.38 -24.86
C ALA A 168 -9.90 14.52 -26.04
N THR A 169 -11.17 14.18 -25.79
CA THR A 169 -12.24 14.31 -26.83
C THR A 169 -12.65 15.74 -27.14
N LYS A 170 -12.32 16.73 -26.30
CA LYS A 170 -12.60 18.15 -26.58
C LYS A 170 -11.59 18.82 -27.53
N PHE A 171 -10.49 18.16 -27.84
CA PHE A 171 -9.43 18.68 -28.72
C PHE A 171 -9.38 17.98 -30.09
N VAL A 172 -10.34 17.11 -30.39
CA VAL A 172 -10.62 16.54 -31.71
C VAL A 172 -11.92 17.08 -32.23
#